data_d3f8f7ba6d08ce11d19116f08067112f
#
_entry.id   d3f8f7ba6d08ce11d19116f08067112f
#
_cell.length_a   1.000
_cell.length_b   1.000
_cell.length_c   1.000
_cell.angle_alpha   90.00
_cell.angle_beta   90.00
_cell.angle_gamma   90.00
#
_symmetry.space_group_name_H-M   'P 1'
#
loop_
_entity.id
_entity.type
_entity.pdbx_description
1 polymer ?
#
loop_
_entity_poly.entity_id
_entity_poly.type
_entity_poly.pdbx_seq_one_letter_code
_entity_poly.pdbx_strand_id
1 'polypeptide(L)'
;QRHPLEKHPLYARLGSKDQNRVFQTGGRRRIVLATNVAESSITVPGIRYVIDAGTARVSRYAPRTKVQRLPIESISRASADQRAGRCGRLGPGICLRLYSETDYEGRDQYSTPEIRRTNLASVILQTESLKLGKIGDFPFIDPPRPEAIRDGYKTLFELGAVDAHHRLTPLGKQLSRLPVDPRVGRMILAAKDLCCLADVLILASGLEIQDPRERPAEKQQAADEQ
;
A
#
# COMPACT_ATOMS: atom_id res chain seq x y z
N GLN A 1 -30.17 20.55 -22.51
CA GLN A 1 -30.54 20.09 -21.16
C GLN A 1 -29.26 19.55 -20.49
N ARG A 2 -28.80 20.18 -19.39
CA ARG A 2 -27.70 19.65 -18.57
C ARG A 2 -28.24 18.46 -17.79
N HIS A 3 -27.91 17.22 -18.21
CA HIS A 3 -28.23 16.06 -17.43
C HIS A 3 -27.49 16.16 -16.08
N PRO A 4 -28.16 15.91 -14.95
CA PRO A 4 -27.52 15.94 -13.65
C PRO A 4 -26.42 14.88 -13.59
N LEU A 5 -25.19 15.33 -13.32
CA LEU A 5 -23.99 14.52 -13.26
C LEU A 5 -23.67 14.18 -11.81
N GLU A 6 -23.56 12.89 -11.49
CA GLU A 6 -23.14 12.41 -10.17
C GLU A 6 -21.63 12.16 -10.15
N LYS A 7 -20.95 12.67 -9.12
CA LYS A 7 -19.50 12.47 -8.91
C LYS A 7 -19.30 11.59 -7.69
N HIS A 8 -18.62 10.48 -7.85
CA HIS A 8 -18.34 9.52 -6.79
C HIS A 8 -16.81 9.36 -6.62
N PRO A 9 -16.23 9.80 -5.49
CA PRO A 9 -14.85 9.47 -5.17
C PRO A 9 -14.74 8.00 -4.82
N LEU A 10 -13.59 7.37 -5.15
CA LEU A 10 -13.28 5.98 -4.83
C LEU A 10 -11.80 5.82 -4.49
N TYR A 11 -11.50 5.71 -3.22
CA TYR A 11 -10.14 5.52 -2.69
C TYR A 11 -10.18 4.64 -1.43
N ALA A 12 -9.05 4.06 -1.05
CA ALA A 12 -8.98 3.04 0.00
C ALA A 12 -9.52 3.50 1.38
N ARG A 13 -9.39 4.81 1.69
CA ARG A 13 -9.84 5.39 2.97
C ARG A 13 -11.29 5.89 2.96
N LEU A 14 -12.02 5.66 1.87
CA LEU A 14 -13.41 6.09 1.79
C LEU A 14 -14.28 5.23 2.71
N GLY A 15 -15.16 5.84 3.49
CA GLY A 15 -16.10 5.12 4.35
C GLY A 15 -16.97 4.14 3.56
N SER A 16 -17.30 2.99 4.15
CA SER A 16 -18.03 1.91 3.47
C SER A 16 -19.35 2.36 2.85
N LYS A 17 -20.03 3.32 3.48
CA LYS A 17 -21.30 3.89 2.97
C LYS A 17 -21.11 4.61 1.62
N ASP A 18 -20.03 5.39 1.50
CA ASP A 18 -19.74 6.13 0.28
C ASP A 18 -19.11 5.23 -0.78
N GLN A 19 -18.31 4.24 -0.39
CA GLN A 19 -17.87 3.19 -1.31
C GLN A 19 -19.06 2.45 -1.92
N ASN A 20 -20.07 2.11 -1.14
CA ASN A 20 -21.26 1.39 -1.62
C ASN A 20 -22.07 2.19 -2.64
N ARG A 21 -22.03 3.53 -2.61
CA ARG A 21 -22.71 4.38 -3.62
C ARG A 21 -22.19 4.15 -5.05
N VAL A 22 -20.92 3.78 -5.18
CA VAL A 22 -20.29 3.53 -6.48
C VAL A 22 -20.87 2.29 -7.15
N PHE A 23 -21.42 1.34 -6.36
CA PHE A 23 -22.02 0.10 -6.88
C PHE A 23 -23.53 0.24 -7.18
N GLN A 24 -24.18 1.28 -6.70
CA GLN A 24 -25.59 1.49 -6.97
C GLN A 24 -25.80 1.88 -8.43
N THR A 25 -26.61 1.12 -9.15
CA THR A 25 -27.00 1.41 -10.51
C THR A 25 -28.19 2.38 -10.49
N GLY A 26 -27.94 3.64 -10.87
CA GLY A 26 -28.98 4.66 -11.00
C GLY A 26 -29.09 5.19 -12.44
N GLY A 27 -30.24 5.78 -12.79
CA GLY A 27 -30.50 6.29 -14.14
C GLY A 27 -29.74 7.56 -14.54
N ARG A 28 -28.83 8.09 -13.70
CA ARG A 28 -28.08 9.31 -13.95
C ARG A 28 -26.68 9.02 -14.48
N ARG A 29 -26.15 9.96 -15.26
CA ARG A 29 -24.74 9.89 -15.71
C ARG A 29 -23.80 10.04 -14.52
N ARG A 30 -22.85 9.10 -14.38
CA ARG A 30 -21.91 9.06 -13.25
C ARG A 30 -20.47 9.24 -13.70
N ILE A 31 -19.69 9.92 -12.88
CA ILE A 31 -18.23 9.96 -12.97
C ILE A 31 -17.67 9.39 -11.67
N VAL A 32 -16.82 8.37 -11.77
CA VAL A 32 -16.09 7.79 -10.64
C VAL A 32 -14.66 8.32 -10.67
N LEU A 33 -14.27 9.05 -9.62
CA LEU A 33 -12.91 9.58 -9.44
C LEU A 33 -12.15 8.60 -8.56
N ALA A 34 -11.39 7.71 -9.18
CA ALA A 34 -10.76 6.60 -8.51
C ALA A 34 -9.24 6.74 -8.43
N THR A 35 -8.65 6.23 -7.34
CA THR A 35 -7.23 5.92 -7.25
C THR A 35 -6.97 4.54 -7.89
N ASN A 36 -5.73 4.02 -7.76
CA ASN A 36 -5.36 2.67 -8.20
C ASN A 36 -6.17 1.53 -7.51
N VAL A 37 -6.99 1.81 -6.50
CA VAL A 37 -7.91 0.85 -5.90
C VAL A 37 -8.90 0.27 -6.93
N ALA A 38 -9.30 1.06 -7.93
CA ALA A 38 -10.17 0.61 -9.01
C ALA A 38 -9.45 -0.16 -10.12
N GLU A 39 -8.12 -0.22 -10.08
CA GLU A 39 -7.32 -0.93 -11.09
C GLU A 39 -7.44 -2.45 -10.97
N SER A 40 -7.36 -2.99 -9.73
CA SER A 40 -7.38 -4.44 -9.49
C SER A 40 -8.44 -4.88 -8.48
N SER A 41 -8.66 -4.11 -7.43
CA SER A 41 -9.38 -4.57 -6.23
C SER A 41 -10.90 -4.44 -6.32
N ILE A 42 -11.42 -3.47 -7.07
CA ILE A 42 -12.84 -3.13 -7.10
C ILE A 42 -13.36 -3.13 -8.54
N THR A 43 -14.50 -3.77 -8.77
CA THR A 43 -15.21 -3.72 -10.04
C THR A 43 -16.43 -2.82 -9.93
N VAL A 44 -16.37 -1.66 -10.59
CA VAL A 44 -17.51 -0.75 -10.66
C VAL A 44 -18.40 -1.16 -11.83
N PRO A 45 -19.70 -1.45 -11.60
CA PRO A 45 -20.59 -1.86 -12.65
C PRO A 45 -20.94 -0.72 -13.60
N GLY A 46 -21.13 -1.03 -14.89
CA GLY A 46 -21.63 -0.08 -15.90
C GLY A 46 -20.62 0.93 -16.42
N ILE A 47 -19.33 0.78 -16.13
CA ILE A 47 -18.27 1.63 -16.66
C ILE A 47 -18.04 1.29 -18.14
N ARG A 48 -18.24 2.28 -19.02
CA ARG A 48 -17.98 2.19 -20.47
C ARG A 48 -16.82 3.07 -20.92
N TYR A 49 -16.44 4.05 -20.11
CA TYR A 49 -15.37 5.00 -20.42
C TYR A 49 -14.36 5.02 -19.28
N VAL A 50 -13.09 4.98 -19.61
CA VAL A 50 -11.99 5.20 -18.68
C VAL A 50 -11.19 6.39 -19.17
N ILE A 51 -10.84 7.31 -18.28
CA ILE A 51 -9.87 8.36 -18.51
C ILE A 51 -8.67 8.05 -17.64
N ASP A 52 -7.54 7.71 -18.25
CA ASP A 52 -6.33 7.32 -17.54
C ASP A 52 -5.27 8.42 -17.60
N ALA A 53 -4.95 8.99 -16.43
CA ALA A 53 -3.92 10.01 -16.28
C ALA A 53 -2.49 9.43 -16.34
N GLY A 54 -2.33 8.10 -16.37
CA GLY A 54 -1.03 7.45 -16.49
C GLY A 54 -0.15 7.49 -15.25
N THR A 55 -0.68 7.92 -14.10
CA THR A 55 0.07 8.06 -12.85
C THR A 55 -0.62 7.36 -11.67
N ALA A 56 0.18 7.01 -10.66
CA ALA A 56 -0.32 6.48 -9.38
C ALA A 56 0.59 6.91 -8.23
N ARG A 57 0.05 6.91 -7.01
CA ARG A 57 0.86 6.96 -5.80
C ARG A 57 1.37 5.56 -5.47
N VAL A 58 2.68 5.40 -5.42
CA VAL A 58 3.34 4.11 -5.17
C VAL A 58 4.13 4.21 -3.87
N SER A 59 3.87 3.25 -2.96
CA SER A 59 4.62 3.20 -1.72
C SER A 59 6.07 2.78 -1.99
N ARG A 60 7.04 3.59 -1.50
CA ARG A 60 8.47 3.32 -1.60
C ARG A 60 9.16 3.58 -0.26
N TYR A 61 9.91 2.61 0.18
CA TYR A 61 10.77 2.76 1.34
C TYR A 61 12.05 3.49 0.96
N ALA A 62 12.40 4.51 1.74
CA ALA A 62 13.64 5.25 1.60
C ALA A 62 14.64 4.80 2.69
N PRO A 63 15.64 3.97 2.38
CA PRO A 63 16.58 3.40 3.37
C PRO A 63 17.34 4.48 4.15
N ARG A 64 17.68 5.59 3.49
CA ARG A 64 18.44 6.69 4.08
C ARG A 64 17.68 7.40 5.21
N THR A 65 16.38 7.59 5.06
CA THR A 65 15.51 8.27 6.05
C THR A 65 14.69 7.29 6.89
N LYS A 66 14.73 5.99 6.55
CA LYS A 66 13.92 4.91 7.16
C LYS A 66 12.40 5.21 7.15
N VAL A 67 11.94 5.99 6.17
CA VAL A 67 10.54 6.42 6.03
C VAL A 67 9.94 5.86 4.76
N GLN A 68 8.68 5.45 4.84
CA GLN A 68 7.87 5.10 3.68
C GLN A 68 7.30 6.37 3.05
N ARG A 69 7.49 6.53 1.75
CA ARG A 69 6.99 7.68 0.98
C ARG A 69 5.97 7.20 -0.05
N LEU A 70 5.13 8.11 -0.49
CA LEU A 70 4.10 7.86 -1.52
C LEU A 70 4.27 8.83 -2.70
N PRO A 71 5.40 8.76 -3.44
CA PRO A 71 5.57 9.59 -4.64
C PRO A 71 4.50 9.27 -5.68
N ILE A 72 4.22 10.27 -6.53
CA ILE A 72 3.42 10.08 -7.74
C ILE A 72 4.39 9.64 -8.84
N GLU A 73 4.14 8.48 -9.42
CA GLU A 73 4.97 7.89 -10.46
C GLU A 73 4.13 7.49 -11.68
N SER A 74 4.77 7.38 -12.84
CA SER A 74 4.16 6.78 -14.02
C SER A 74 3.85 5.30 -13.76
N ILE A 75 2.68 4.85 -14.21
CA ILE A 75 2.29 3.44 -14.10
C ILE A 75 2.95 2.61 -15.20
N SER A 76 3.03 1.30 -14.99
CA SER A 76 3.50 0.34 -15.99
C SER A 76 2.47 0.17 -17.12
N ARG A 77 2.91 -0.44 -18.23
CA ARG A 77 2.01 -0.82 -19.34
C ARG A 77 0.91 -1.79 -18.86
N ALA A 78 1.27 -2.79 -18.07
CA ALA A 78 0.31 -3.73 -17.51
C ALA A 78 -0.76 -3.03 -16.65
N SER A 79 -0.39 -2.06 -15.81
CA SER A 79 -1.34 -1.23 -15.07
C SER A 79 -2.26 -0.41 -15.98
N ALA A 80 -1.70 0.21 -17.03
CA ALA A 80 -2.48 0.97 -18.00
C ALA A 80 -3.50 0.07 -18.73
N ASP A 81 -3.11 -1.15 -19.09
CA ASP A 81 -3.99 -2.11 -19.74
C ASP A 81 -5.06 -2.66 -18.79
N GLN A 82 -4.72 -2.89 -17.51
CA GLN A 82 -5.71 -3.22 -16.49
C GLN A 82 -6.75 -2.12 -16.32
N ARG A 83 -6.33 -0.83 -16.31
CA ARG A 83 -7.26 0.30 -16.25
C ARG A 83 -8.15 0.34 -17.48
N ALA A 84 -7.58 0.18 -18.67
CA ALA A 84 -8.35 0.10 -19.91
C ALA A 84 -9.37 -1.04 -19.88
N GLY A 85 -9.00 -2.21 -19.36
CA GLY A 85 -9.89 -3.35 -19.20
C GLY A 85 -11.12 -3.09 -18.31
N ARG A 86 -11.13 -2.01 -17.51
CA ARG A 86 -12.28 -1.68 -16.66
C ARG A 86 -13.50 -1.21 -17.44
N CYS A 87 -13.34 -0.60 -18.60
CA CYS A 87 -14.48 -0.20 -19.46
C CYS A 87 -15.00 -1.33 -20.35
N GLY A 88 -14.25 -2.43 -20.50
CA GLY A 88 -14.59 -3.55 -21.39
C GLY A 88 -15.32 -4.73 -20.74
N ARG A 89 -15.74 -4.67 -19.46
CA ARG A 89 -16.27 -5.82 -18.73
C ARG A 89 -17.68 -6.25 -19.13
N LEU A 90 -18.54 -5.32 -19.52
CA LEU A 90 -19.94 -5.58 -19.86
C LEU A 90 -20.22 -5.41 -21.36
N GLY A 91 -19.23 -5.07 -22.16
CA GLY A 91 -19.34 -4.83 -23.58
C GLY A 91 -18.25 -3.87 -24.05
N PRO A 92 -18.24 -3.47 -25.34
CA PRO A 92 -17.23 -2.55 -25.86
C PRO A 92 -17.17 -1.26 -25.05
N GLY A 93 -15.96 -0.83 -24.70
CA GLY A 93 -15.68 0.39 -23.95
C GLY A 93 -14.55 1.20 -24.57
N ILE A 94 -14.38 2.43 -24.13
CA ILE A 94 -13.36 3.36 -24.64
C ILE A 94 -12.48 3.81 -23.48
N CYS A 95 -11.16 3.64 -23.65
CA CYS A 95 -10.16 4.19 -22.73
C CYS A 95 -9.43 5.37 -23.41
N LEU A 96 -9.49 6.53 -22.76
CA LEU A 96 -8.75 7.72 -23.15
C LEU A 96 -7.52 7.85 -22.26
N ARG A 97 -6.33 7.65 -22.84
CA ARG A 97 -5.04 7.87 -22.17
C ARG A 97 -4.64 9.34 -22.31
N LEU A 98 -4.36 10.02 -21.21
CA LEU A 98 -3.92 11.43 -21.20
C LEU A 98 -2.38 11.56 -21.32
N TYR A 99 -1.76 10.65 -22.03
CA TYR A 99 -0.32 10.59 -22.32
C TYR A 99 -0.13 10.01 -23.71
N SER A 100 1.03 10.28 -24.33
CA SER A 100 1.29 9.87 -25.71
C SER A 100 1.52 8.35 -25.83
N GLU A 101 1.37 7.84 -27.05
CA GLU A 101 1.69 6.45 -27.36
C GLU A 101 3.18 6.16 -27.12
N THR A 102 4.06 7.09 -27.54
CA THR A 102 5.50 6.99 -27.29
C THR A 102 5.84 6.92 -25.78
N ASP A 103 5.12 7.71 -24.93
CA ASP A 103 5.28 7.59 -23.47
C ASP A 103 4.81 6.21 -22.98
N TYR A 104 3.67 5.71 -23.46
CA TYR A 104 3.19 4.37 -23.13
C TYR A 104 4.17 3.27 -23.50
N GLU A 105 4.72 3.32 -24.72
CA GLU A 105 5.68 2.33 -25.22
C GLU A 105 7.00 2.34 -24.45
N GLY A 106 7.44 3.53 -24.00
CA GLY A 106 8.66 3.72 -23.21
C GLY A 106 8.53 3.29 -21.74
N ARG A 107 7.32 2.94 -21.26
CA ARG A 107 7.10 2.51 -19.86
C ARG A 107 7.54 1.08 -19.64
N ASP A 108 7.91 0.77 -18.39
CA ASP A 108 8.14 -0.60 -17.94
C ASP A 108 6.91 -1.47 -18.23
N GLN A 109 7.13 -2.72 -18.60
CA GLN A 109 6.03 -3.66 -18.86
C GLN A 109 5.22 -3.95 -17.60
N TYR A 110 5.90 -4.14 -16.44
CA TYR A 110 5.28 -4.44 -15.15
C TYR A 110 5.74 -3.46 -14.08
N SER A 111 4.89 -3.24 -13.09
CA SER A 111 5.25 -2.43 -11.92
C SER A 111 6.31 -3.12 -11.07
N THR A 112 7.19 -2.34 -10.45
CA THR A 112 8.19 -2.88 -9.52
C THR A 112 7.49 -3.67 -8.40
N PRO A 113 7.84 -4.95 -8.17
CA PRO A 113 7.27 -5.77 -7.11
C PRO A 113 7.44 -5.15 -5.72
N GLU A 114 6.51 -5.43 -4.83
CA GLU A 114 6.51 -4.86 -3.48
C GLU A 114 7.79 -5.17 -2.71
N ILE A 115 8.30 -6.39 -2.83
CA ILE A 115 9.55 -6.82 -2.17
C ILE A 115 10.77 -5.98 -2.53
N ARG A 116 10.76 -5.30 -3.68
CA ARG A 116 11.84 -4.43 -4.13
C ARG A 116 11.69 -2.97 -3.71
N ARG A 117 10.57 -2.60 -3.09
CA ARG A 117 10.23 -1.21 -2.73
C ARG A 117 9.82 -1.01 -1.27
N THR A 118 9.83 -2.06 -0.44
CA THR A 118 9.52 -2.02 0.99
C THR A 118 10.75 -2.32 1.84
N ASN A 119 10.67 -2.03 3.14
CA ASN A 119 11.67 -2.50 4.10
C ASN A 119 11.52 -4.01 4.30
N LEU A 120 12.63 -4.73 4.33
CA LEU A 120 12.61 -6.19 4.42
C LEU A 120 12.73 -6.73 5.85
N ALA A 121 12.80 -5.88 6.87
CA ALA A 121 13.00 -6.35 8.26
C ALA A 121 11.91 -7.36 8.69
N SER A 122 10.63 -7.07 8.41
CA SER A 122 9.52 -7.98 8.74
C SER A 122 9.63 -9.30 7.97
N VAL A 123 9.95 -9.25 6.67
CA VAL A 123 10.07 -10.45 5.83
C VAL A 123 11.23 -11.31 6.32
N ILE A 124 12.40 -10.71 6.58
CA ILE A 124 13.58 -11.41 7.11
C ILE A 124 13.25 -12.06 8.47
N LEU A 125 12.63 -11.31 9.37
CA LEU A 125 12.26 -11.79 10.69
C LEU A 125 11.35 -13.03 10.61
N GLN A 126 10.36 -13.00 9.72
CA GLN A 126 9.46 -14.13 9.49
C GLN A 126 10.18 -15.32 8.85
N THR A 127 11.00 -15.08 7.82
CA THR A 127 11.77 -16.13 7.14
C THR A 127 12.69 -16.86 8.11
N GLU A 128 13.42 -16.12 8.95
CA GLU A 128 14.31 -16.70 9.99
C GLU A 128 13.51 -17.45 11.06
N SER A 129 12.38 -16.90 11.50
CA SER A 129 11.52 -17.53 12.52
C SER A 129 10.91 -18.84 12.04
N LEU A 130 10.50 -18.91 10.78
CA LEU A 130 9.92 -20.09 10.14
C LEU A 130 10.98 -21.08 9.64
N LYS A 131 12.27 -20.76 9.79
CA LYS A 131 13.40 -21.58 9.32
C LYS A 131 13.35 -21.89 7.82
N LEU A 132 12.91 -20.93 7.02
CA LEU A 132 12.83 -21.07 5.56
C LEU A 132 14.17 -20.87 4.84
N GLY A 133 15.26 -20.76 5.59
CA GLY A 133 16.59 -20.46 5.07
C GLY A 133 16.88 -18.96 5.02
N LYS A 134 18.01 -18.60 4.42
CA LYS A 134 18.39 -17.19 4.28
C LYS A 134 17.55 -16.53 3.20
N ILE A 135 17.11 -15.32 3.45
CA ILE A 135 16.28 -14.57 2.49
C ILE A 135 16.97 -14.39 1.12
N GLY A 136 18.31 -14.34 1.09
CA GLY A 136 19.06 -14.23 -0.17
C GLY A 136 19.01 -15.48 -1.03
N ASP A 137 18.78 -16.65 -0.43
CA ASP A 137 18.74 -17.95 -1.09
C ASP A 137 17.28 -18.40 -1.35
N PHE A 138 16.30 -17.64 -0.87
CA PHE A 138 14.90 -17.95 -1.07
C PHE A 138 14.49 -17.76 -2.54
N PRO A 139 13.77 -18.70 -3.17
CA PRO A 139 13.45 -18.67 -4.59
C PRO A 139 12.34 -17.66 -4.94
N PHE A 140 12.60 -16.38 -4.75
CA PHE A 140 11.67 -15.34 -5.19
C PHE A 140 11.63 -15.28 -6.72
N ILE A 141 10.45 -15.06 -7.26
CA ILE A 141 10.27 -14.75 -8.70
C ILE A 141 11.05 -13.49 -9.06
N ASP A 142 10.94 -12.47 -8.21
CA ASP A 142 11.67 -11.21 -8.31
C ASP A 142 12.49 -11.01 -7.03
N PRO A 143 13.76 -11.39 -6.99
CA PRO A 143 14.55 -11.31 -5.78
C PRO A 143 14.77 -9.86 -5.32
N PRO A 144 14.77 -9.61 -4.01
CA PRO A 144 15.09 -8.31 -3.47
C PRO A 144 16.55 -7.92 -3.75
N ARG A 145 16.83 -6.62 -3.75
CA ARG A 145 18.19 -6.12 -3.94
C ARG A 145 19.05 -6.45 -2.71
N PRO A 146 20.35 -6.82 -2.91
CA PRO A 146 21.26 -7.11 -1.79
C PRO A 146 21.35 -5.98 -0.75
N GLU A 147 21.25 -4.72 -1.20
CA GLU A 147 21.26 -3.53 -0.33
C GLU A 147 20.04 -3.51 0.60
N ALA A 148 18.86 -3.88 0.09
CA ALA A 148 17.63 -3.93 0.86
C ALA A 148 17.68 -5.06 1.91
N ILE A 149 18.29 -6.20 1.58
CA ILE A 149 18.53 -7.31 2.52
C ILE A 149 19.46 -6.83 3.64
N ARG A 150 20.59 -6.17 3.29
CA ARG A 150 21.53 -5.63 4.30
C ARG A 150 20.86 -4.61 5.21
N ASP A 151 20.06 -3.69 4.67
CA ASP A 151 19.32 -2.69 5.46
C ASP A 151 18.29 -3.35 6.39
N GLY A 152 17.61 -4.39 5.92
CA GLY A 152 16.69 -5.17 6.73
C GLY A 152 17.39 -5.87 7.92
N TYR A 153 18.50 -6.56 7.69
CA TYR A 153 19.30 -7.15 8.78
C TYR A 153 19.88 -6.10 9.71
N LYS A 154 20.35 -4.96 9.21
CA LYS A 154 20.83 -3.86 10.03
C LYS A 154 19.71 -3.35 10.95
N THR A 155 18.51 -3.17 10.42
CA THR A 155 17.34 -2.77 11.23
C THR A 155 17.05 -3.80 12.33
N LEU A 156 17.04 -5.10 12.00
CA LEU A 156 16.80 -6.15 12.99
C LEU A 156 17.92 -6.23 14.05
N PHE A 157 19.16 -6.01 13.67
CA PHE A 157 20.30 -5.93 14.59
C PHE A 157 20.18 -4.73 15.55
N GLU A 158 19.86 -3.55 15.04
CA GLU A 158 19.59 -2.35 15.85
C GLU A 158 18.46 -2.57 16.87
N LEU A 159 17.44 -3.36 16.51
CA LEU A 159 16.34 -3.74 17.38
C LEU A 159 16.69 -4.87 18.38
N GLY A 160 17.85 -5.49 18.22
CA GLY A 160 18.26 -6.65 19.00
C GLY A 160 17.54 -7.97 18.62
N ALA A 161 16.85 -7.98 17.47
CA ALA A 161 16.13 -9.16 16.98
C ALA A 161 17.04 -10.24 16.41
N VAL A 162 18.19 -9.84 15.87
CA VAL A 162 19.24 -10.75 15.40
C VAL A 162 20.59 -10.37 16.01
N ASP A 163 21.51 -11.36 16.12
CA ASP A 163 22.88 -11.14 16.55
C ASP A 163 23.79 -10.69 15.38
N ALA A 164 25.09 -10.46 15.68
CA ALA A 164 26.09 -10.08 14.67
C ALA A 164 26.30 -11.13 13.55
N HIS A 165 25.88 -12.36 13.77
CA HIS A 165 25.91 -13.43 12.78
C HIS A 165 24.57 -13.65 12.08
N HIS A 166 23.66 -12.67 12.21
CA HIS A 166 22.30 -12.70 11.65
C HIS A 166 21.41 -13.83 12.22
N ARG A 167 21.74 -14.38 13.38
CA ARG A 167 20.93 -15.44 14.01
C ARG A 167 19.85 -14.81 14.91
N LEU A 168 18.67 -15.39 14.89
CA LEU A 168 17.53 -14.94 15.67
C LEU A 168 17.79 -15.01 17.18
N THR A 169 17.65 -13.88 17.87
CA THR A 169 17.76 -13.81 19.33
C THR A 169 16.46 -14.28 20.03
N PRO A 170 16.45 -14.48 21.37
CA PRO A 170 15.21 -14.68 22.11
C PRO A 170 14.21 -13.54 21.93
N LEU A 171 14.69 -12.30 21.87
CA LEU A 171 13.88 -11.11 21.58
C LEU A 171 13.30 -11.16 20.15
N GLY A 172 14.12 -11.54 19.17
CA GLY A 172 13.67 -11.71 17.79
C GLY A 172 12.56 -12.76 17.66
N LYS A 173 12.63 -13.85 18.42
CA LYS A 173 11.55 -14.86 18.49
C LYS A 173 10.26 -14.30 19.10
N GLN A 174 10.34 -13.39 20.04
CA GLN A 174 9.16 -12.72 20.58
C GLN A 174 8.58 -11.74 19.55
N LEU A 175 9.42 -10.94 18.91
CA LEU A 175 9.03 -9.99 17.87
C LEU A 175 8.33 -10.67 16.68
N SER A 176 8.84 -11.84 16.25
CA SER A 176 8.25 -12.56 15.11
C SER A 176 6.82 -13.08 15.36
N ARG A 177 6.38 -13.14 16.62
CA ARG A 177 5.01 -13.55 17.00
C ARG A 177 4.02 -12.38 17.01
N LEU A 178 4.51 -11.15 16.96
CA LEU A 178 3.66 -9.97 16.97
C LEU A 178 3.28 -9.60 15.53
N PRO A 179 1.98 -9.42 15.21
CA PRO A 179 1.51 -9.08 13.87
C PRO A 179 1.64 -7.58 13.58
N VAL A 180 2.79 -7.00 13.91
CA VAL A 180 3.08 -5.55 13.78
C VAL A 180 4.47 -5.34 13.20
N ASP A 181 4.77 -4.12 12.75
CA ASP A 181 6.14 -3.77 12.35
C ASP A 181 7.15 -4.08 13.47
N PRO A 182 8.34 -4.64 13.17
CA PRO A 182 9.33 -5.00 14.19
C PRO A 182 9.72 -3.86 15.12
N ARG A 183 9.71 -2.61 14.67
CA ARG A 183 9.99 -1.43 15.51
C ARG A 183 8.88 -1.19 16.52
N VAL A 184 7.62 -1.28 16.08
CA VAL A 184 6.45 -1.17 16.96
C VAL A 184 6.41 -2.34 17.93
N GLY A 185 6.67 -3.55 17.46
CA GLY A 185 6.81 -4.74 18.33
C GLY A 185 7.91 -4.55 19.40
N ARG A 186 9.05 -3.94 19.05
CA ARG A 186 10.12 -3.64 20.00
C ARG A 186 9.71 -2.63 21.07
N MET A 187 8.91 -1.60 20.67
CA MET A 187 8.35 -0.64 21.63
C MET A 187 7.42 -1.34 22.63
N ILE A 188 6.51 -2.20 22.15
CA ILE A 188 5.57 -2.96 22.99
C ILE A 188 6.32 -3.84 23.99
N LEU A 189 7.34 -4.60 23.53
CA LEU A 189 8.12 -5.48 24.42
C LEU A 189 8.92 -4.68 25.47
N ALA A 190 9.51 -3.54 25.08
CA ALA A 190 10.20 -2.66 26.03
C ALA A 190 9.24 -2.05 27.06
N ALA A 191 8.05 -1.67 26.66
CA ALA A 191 7.04 -1.08 27.55
C ALA A 191 6.59 -2.03 28.66
N LYS A 192 6.61 -3.34 28.41
CA LYS A 192 6.35 -4.34 29.43
C LYS A 192 7.37 -4.26 30.56
N ASP A 193 8.66 -4.16 30.21
CA ASP A 193 9.76 -4.12 31.19
C ASP A 193 9.80 -2.77 31.94
N LEU A 194 9.29 -1.70 31.29
CA LEU A 194 9.24 -0.34 31.84
C LEU A 194 7.90 0.00 32.55
N CYS A 195 7.02 -0.98 32.73
CA CYS A 195 5.70 -0.82 33.38
C CYS A 195 4.78 0.25 32.76
N CYS A 196 4.94 0.57 31.46
CA CYS A 196 4.10 1.51 30.72
C CYS A 196 3.38 0.88 29.54
N LEU A 197 3.08 -0.42 29.62
CA LEU A 197 2.52 -1.18 28.51
C LEU A 197 1.17 -0.63 28.01
N ALA A 198 0.30 -0.18 28.91
CA ALA A 198 -1.02 0.33 28.54
C ALA A 198 -0.93 1.55 27.62
N ASP A 199 -0.07 2.51 27.99
CA ASP A 199 0.11 3.75 27.22
C ASP A 199 0.75 3.46 25.86
N VAL A 200 1.76 2.57 25.84
CA VAL A 200 2.44 2.20 24.60
C VAL A 200 1.55 1.39 23.67
N LEU A 201 0.62 0.57 24.17
CA LEU A 201 -0.36 -0.12 23.33
C LEU A 201 -1.31 0.87 22.61
N ILE A 202 -1.72 1.95 23.28
CA ILE A 202 -2.51 3.01 22.65
C ILE A 202 -1.71 3.66 21.51
N LEU A 203 -0.45 4.04 21.79
CA LEU A 203 0.44 4.64 20.79
C LEU A 203 0.71 3.67 19.62
N ALA A 204 1.03 2.42 19.91
CA ALA A 204 1.29 1.38 18.92
C ALA A 204 0.08 1.14 18.02
N SER A 205 -1.12 1.10 18.60
CA SER A 205 -2.37 0.99 17.84
C SER A 205 -2.55 2.17 16.89
N GLY A 206 -2.26 3.39 17.36
CA GLY A 206 -2.33 4.60 16.52
C GLY A 206 -1.29 4.63 15.39
N LEU A 207 -0.14 3.96 15.56
CA LEU A 207 0.89 3.85 14.52
C LEU A 207 0.59 2.78 13.47
N GLU A 208 -0.07 1.68 13.88
CA GLU A 208 -0.33 0.53 13.01
C GLU A 208 -1.65 0.63 12.25
N ILE A 209 -2.67 1.20 12.87
CA ILE A 209 -3.96 1.35 12.21
C ILE A 209 -3.99 2.61 11.35
N GLN A 210 -4.73 2.52 10.27
CA GLN A 210 -5.05 3.67 9.47
C GLN A 210 -5.94 4.62 10.29
N ASP A 211 -5.69 5.94 10.22
CA ASP A 211 -6.49 6.95 10.91
C ASP A 211 -8.00 6.67 10.72
N PRO A 212 -8.74 6.29 11.78
CA PRO A 212 -10.14 5.91 11.67
C PRO A 212 -11.08 7.12 11.50
N ARG A 213 -10.56 8.35 11.67
CA ARG A 213 -11.38 9.56 11.53
C ARG A 213 -11.78 9.74 10.07
N GLU A 214 -13.07 9.81 9.84
CA GLU A 214 -13.60 10.18 8.53
C GLU A 214 -13.38 11.68 8.29
N ARG A 215 -12.80 12.01 7.14
CA ARG A 215 -12.63 13.40 6.68
C ARG A 215 -13.46 13.62 5.41
N PRO A 216 -14.80 13.85 5.55
CA PRO A 216 -15.63 14.12 4.39
C PRO A 216 -15.15 15.38 3.68
N ALA A 217 -15.05 15.34 2.36
CA ALA A 217 -14.58 16.48 1.56
C ALA A 217 -15.41 17.76 1.78
N GLU A 218 -16.69 17.59 2.12
CA GLU A 218 -17.65 18.68 2.38
C GLU A 218 -17.51 19.31 3.79
N LYS A 219 -16.77 18.65 4.71
CA LYS A 219 -16.60 19.08 6.11
C LYS A 219 -15.13 19.07 6.55
N GLN A 220 -14.24 19.30 5.62
CA GLN A 220 -12.79 19.18 5.86
C GLN A 220 -12.30 20.15 6.94
N GLN A 221 -12.79 21.40 6.93
CA GLN A 221 -12.45 22.38 7.98
C GLN A 221 -12.91 21.93 9.38
N ALA A 222 -14.14 21.43 9.53
CA ALA A 222 -14.63 20.94 10.80
C ALA A 222 -13.92 19.64 11.28
N ALA A 223 -13.36 18.86 10.37
CA ALA A 223 -12.59 17.66 10.69
C ALA A 223 -11.12 17.97 11.06
N ASP A 224 -10.60 19.12 10.65
CA ASP A 224 -9.23 19.58 10.99
C ASP A 224 -9.22 20.34 12.32
N GLU A 225 -10.38 20.80 12.83
CA GLU A 225 -10.57 21.49 14.12
C GLU A 225 -10.82 20.53 15.30
N GLN A 226 -10.96 19.23 15.07
CA GLN A 226 -11.12 18.17 16.09
C GLN A 226 -9.79 17.42 16.31
#